data_08e5e16ea5a83868f1c26fa0684822d7
#
_entry.id   08e5e16ea5a83868f1c26fa0684822d7
#
_cell.length_a   1.000
_cell.length_b   1.000
_cell.length_c   1.000
_cell.angle_alpha   90.00
_cell.angle_beta   90.00
_cell.angle_gamma   90.00
#
_symmetry.space_group_name_H-M   'P 1'
#
loop_
_entity.id
_entity.type
_entity.pdbx_description
1 polymer ?
#
loop_
_entity_poly.entity_id
_entity_poly.type
_entity_poly.pdbx_seq_one_letter_code
_entity_poly.pdbx_strand_id
1 'polypeptide(L)'
;LGKQRNSMYIYNVTMNIEESIQKNWLSWMKEVHIPEMLATGKFSKALMTKVLVEEEMGGITYSIQYTTDSKEMLQKYYDEDAERLRKKVMELFAGKFVAFRTELAIISEH
;
A
#
# COMPACT_ATOMS: atom_id res chain seq x y z
N LEU A 1 0.54 28.24 16.58
CA LEU A 1 0.91 28.31 16.64
C LEU A 1 1.70 27.79 16.96
N GLY A 2 1.86 27.82 16.77
CA GLY A 2 2.81 27.35 17.34
C GLY A 2 3.22 25.95 17.41
N LYS A 3 2.38 25.13 17.56
CA LYS A 3 2.72 23.74 17.65
C LYS A 3 3.02 23.18 16.26
N GLN A 4 4.24 22.74 16.09
CA GLN A 4 4.64 22.15 14.86
C GLN A 4 4.17 20.70 14.82
N ARG A 5 3.51 20.35 13.75
CA ARG A 5 3.07 19.00 13.55
C ARG A 5 4.25 18.12 13.16
N ASN A 6 4.32 16.91 13.69
CA ASN A 6 5.31 15.96 13.26
C ASN A 6 5.06 15.60 11.79
N SER A 7 6.13 15.37 11.08
CA SER A 7 6.02 14.95 9.70
C SER A 7 5.30 13.61 9.62
N MET A 8 4.39 13.52 8.66
CA MET A 8 3.71 12.27 8.33
C MET A 8 4.29 11.70 7.05
N TYR A 9 4.11 10.43 6.88
CA TYR A 9 4.67 9.70 5.75
C TYR A 9 3.62 8.84 5.08
N ILE A 10 3.86 8.52 3.82
CA ILE A 10 3.02 7.61 3.07
C ILE A 10 3.89 6.43 2.64
N TYR A 11 3.40 5.24 2.95
CA TYR A 11 3.96 4.00 2.43
C TYR A 11 3.13 3.67 1.19
N ASN A 12 3.74 3.85 0.03
CA ASN A 12 3.07 3.64 -1.25
C ASN A 12 3.47 2.30 -1.84
N VAL A 13 2.48 1.50 -2.20
CA VAL A 13 2.70 0.24 -2.90
C VAL A 13 2.09 0.37 -4.29
N THR A 14 2.93 0.33 -5.31
CA THR A 14 2.48 0.34 -6.70
C THR A 14 2.48 -1.09 -7.21
N MET A 15 1.35 -1.57 -7.68
CA MET A 15 1.22 -2.94 -8.15
C MET A 15 0.68 -2.98 -9.56
N ASN A 16 1.40 -3.70 -10.43
CA ASN A 16 0.89 -4.07 -11.73
C ASN A 16 0.41 -5.53 -11.63
N ILE A 17 -0.86 -5.76 -11.89
CA ILE A 17 -1.46 -7.09 -11.78
C ILE A 17 -1.93 -7.57 -13.15
N GLU A 18 -1.91 -8.89 -13.35
CA GLU A 18 -2.49 -9.48 -14.56
C GLU A 18 -4.00 -9.27 -14.57
N GLU A 19 -4.54 -9.04 -15.75
CA GLU A 19 -5.98 -8.86 -15.91
C GLU A 19 -6.78 -10.04 -15.38
N SER A 20 -6.22 -11.24 -15.50
CA SER A 20 -6.89 -12.47 -15.07
C SER A 20 -7.27 -12.49 -13.59
N ILE A 21 -6.52 -11.76 -12.75
CA ILE A 21 -6.80 -11.75 -11.31
C ILE A 21 -7.49 -10.47 -10.84
N GLN A 22 -7.75 -9.52 -11.74
CA GLN A 22 -8.20 -8.18 -11.36
C GLN A 22 -9.41 -8.21 -10.42
N LYS A 23 -10.45 -8.92 -10.78
CA LYS A 23 -11.69 -8.95 -10.00
C LYS A 23 -11.46 -9.51 -8.59
N ASN A 24 -10.80 -10.66 -8.52
CA ASN A 24 -10.54 -11.31 -7.24
C ASN A 24 -9.56 -10.52 -6.38
N TRP A 25 -8.52 -9.96 -7.02
CA TRP A 25 -7.52 -9.15 -6.31
C TRP A 25 -8.14 -7.88 -5.74
N LEU A 26 -8.96 -7.16 -6.52
CA LEU A 26 -9.63 -5.94 -6.04
C LEU A 26 -10.52 -6.24 -4.84
N SER A 27 -11.30 -7.30 -4.94
CA SER A 27 -12.19 -7.71 -3.86
C SER A 27 -11.40 -8.04 -2.59
N TRP A 28 -10.35 -8.84 -2.74
CA TRP A 28 -9.49 -9.22 -1.63
C TRP A 28 -8.77 -8.04 -1.00
N MET A 29 -8.27 -7.13 -1.82
CA MET A 29 -7.62 -5.91 -1.32
C MET A 29 -8.57 -5.09 -0.46
N LYS A 30 -9.78 -4.84 -0.96
CA LYS A 30 -10.76 -4.01 -0.27
C LYS A 30 -11.32 -4.67 0.99
N GLU A 31 -11.56 -5.96 0.93
CA GLU A 31 -12.26 -6.66 2.00
C GLU A 31 -11.34 -7.29 3.04
N VAL A 32 -10.12 -7.62 2.66
CA VAL A 32 -9.20 -8.35 3.54
C VAL A 32 -7.90 -7.60 3.78
N HIS A 33 -7.14 -7.35 2.73
CA HIS A 33 -5.76 -6.89 2.90
C HIS A 33 -5.65 -5.48 3.46
N ILE A 34 -6.36 -4.52 2.88
CA ILE A 34 -6.32 -3.14 3.37
C ILE A 34 -6.83 -3.06 4.81
N PRO A 35 -7.96 -3.70 5.16
CA PRO A 35 -8.36 -3.75 6.56
C PRO A 35 -7.32 -4.38 7.48
N GLU A 36 -6.62 -5.43 7.05
CA GLU A 36 -5.54 -6.03 7.84
C GLU A 36 -4.37 -5.06 8.03
N MET A 37 -4.01 -4.33 7.00
CA MET A 37 -2.97 -3.30 7.08
C MET A 37 -3.33 -2.25 8.14
N LEU A 38 -4.56 -1.75 8.10
CA LEU A 38 -5.02 -0.76 9.07
C LEU A 38 -5.12 -1.34 10.48
N ALA A 39 -5.48 -2.61 10.60
CA ALA A 39 -5.60 -3.28 11.90
C ALA A 39 -4.26 -3.44 12.61
N THR A 40 -3.14 -3.29 11.92
CA THR A 40 -1.82 -3.32 12.57
C THR A 40 -1.64 -2.15 13.54
N GLY A 41 -2.41 -1.09 13.37
CA GLY A 41 -2.26 0.14 14.14
C GLY A 41 -1.10 1.02 13.68
N LYS A 42 -0.40 0.63 12.61
CA LYS A 42 0.76 1.38 12.09
C LYS A 42 0.36 2.46 11.08
N PHE A 43 -0.85 2.36 10.54
CA PHE A 43 -1.35 3.29 9.50
C PHE A 43 -2.71 3.83 9.90
N SER A 44 -2.91 5.14 9.68
CA SER A 44 -4.15 5.80 10.06
C SER A 44 -5.22 5.76 8.97
N LYS A 45 -4.80 5.64 7.72
CA LYS A 45 -5.75 5.57 6.60
C LYS A 45 -5.07 4.96 5.39
N ALA A 46 -5.88 4.54 4.43
CA ALA A 46 -5.41 3.99 3.17
C ALA A 46 -6.24 4.54 2.02
N LEU A 47 -5.59 4.73 0.88
CA LEU A 47 -6.24 5.17 -0.35
C LEU A 47 -5.75 4.27 -1.47
N MET A 48 -6.67 3.62 -2.17
CA MET A 48 -6.31 2.80 -3.32
C MET A 48 -6.79 3.49 -4.59
N THR A 49 -5.88 3.65 -5.55
CA THR A 49 -6.16 4.34 -6.81
C THR A 49 -5.72 3.47 -7.97
N LYS A 50 -6.36 3.69 -9.11
CA LYS A 50 -5.95 3.06 -10.38
C LYS A 50 -5.11 4.08 -11.14
N VAL A 51 -3.95 3.65 -11.60
CA VAL A 51 -3.08 4.51 -12.42
C VAL A 51 -3.63 4.52 -13.84
N LEU A 52 -3.91 5.73 -14.34
CA LEU A 52 -4.55 5.91 -15.64
C LEU A 52 -3.49 6.05 -16.74
N VAL A 53 -2.81 4.97 -17.05
CA VAL A 53 -1.84 4.90 -18.15
C VAL A 53 -2.05 3.58 -18.88
N GLU A 54 -1.64 3.56 -20.16
CA GLU A 54 -1.60 2.30 -20.90
C GLU A 54 -0.28 1.63 -20.59
N GLU A 55 -0.35 0.38 -20.14
CA GLU A 55 0.85 -0.39 -19.82
C GLU A 55 1.26 -1.16 -21.06
N GLU A 56 2.46 -0.85 -21.58
CA GLU A 56 3.00 -1.53 -22.78
C GLU A 56 3.15 -3.04 -22.54
N MET A 57 3.48 -3.42 -21.32
CA MET A 57 3.67 -4.82 -20.94
C MET A 57 2.36 -5.49 -20.52
N GLY A 58 1.27 -4.77 -20.63
CA GLY A 58 -0.04 -5.29 -20.19
C GLY A 58 -0.26 -5.14 -18.71
N GLY A 59 -1.37 -5.72 -18.23
CA GLY A 59 -1.74 -5.62 -16.83
C GLY A 59 -2.41 -4.31 -16.49
N ILE A 60 -2.73 -4.16 -15.23
CA ILE A 60 -3.39 -2.97 -14.70
C ILE A 60 -2.61 -2.51 -13.48
N THR A 61 -2.33 -1.21 -13.40
CA THR A 61 -1.51 -0.66 -12.33
C THR A 61 -2.37 0.08 -11.31
N TYR A 62 -2.11 -0.21 -10.05
CA TYR A 62 -2.77 0.44 -8.90
C TYR A 62 -1.73 1.02 -7.97
N SER A 63 -2.10 2.10 -7.29
CA SER A 63 -1.29 2.71 -6.25
C SER A 63 -2.09 2.66 -4.96
N ILE A 64 -1.54 2.02 -3.94
CA ILE A 64 -2.17 1.93 -2.63
C ILE A 64 -1.29 2.71 -1.65
N GLN A 65 -1.85 3.75 -1.05
CA GLN A 65 -1.13 4.65 -0.18
C GLN A 65 -1.61 4.51 1.26
N TYR A 66 -0.69 4.16 2.15
CA TYR A 66 -0.97 4.02 3.57
C TYR A 66 -0.27 5.15 4.32
N THR A 67 -1.04 5.93 5.07
CA THR A 67 -0.50 7.05 5.83
C THR A 67 -0.08 6.60 7.22
N THR A 68 1.11 7.01 7.63
CA THR A 68 1.64 6.70 8.96
C THR A 68 2.15 7.98 9.62
N ASP A 69 2.14 7.98 10.96
CA ASP A 69 2.46 9.17 11.74
C ASP A 69 3.97 9.48 11.81
N SER A 70 4.82 8.47 11.63
CA SER A 70 6.26 8.67 11.80
C SER A 70 7.06 7.59 11.08
N LYS A 71 8.35 7.87 10.89
CA LYS A 71 9.27 6.86 10.34
C LYS A 71 9.45 5.70 11.31
N GLU A 72 9.39 5.97 12.60
CA GLU A 72 9.49 4.94 13.62
C GLU A 72 8.31 3.96 13.53
N MET A 73 7.12 4.50 13.30
CA MET A 73 5.94 3.65 13.14
C MET A 73 6.04 2.81 11.87
N LEU A 74 6.55 3.39 10.79
CA LEU A 74 6.77 2.65 9.55
C LEU A 74 7.80 1.54 9.75
N GLN A 75 8.87 1.81 10.50
CA GLN A 75 9.87 0.81 10.82
C GLN A 75 9.26 -0.34 11.64
N LYS A 76 8.38 -0.01 12.57
CA LYS A 76 7.65 -1.04 13.33
C LYS A 76 6.82 -1.93 12.41
N TYR A 77 6.19 -1.34 11.42
CA TYR A 77 5.46 -2.13 10.42
C TYR A 77 6.40 -3.12 9.72
N TYR A 78 7.56 -2.65 9.28
CA TYR A 78 8.53 -3.54 8.63
C TYR A 78 8.97 -4.67 9.55
N ASP A 79 9.23 -4.35 10.81
CA ASP A 79 9.74 -5.33 11.77
C ASP A 79 8.69 -6.33 12.22
N GLU A 80 7.44 -5.91 12.35
CA GLU A 80 6.40 -6.70 13.01
C GLU A 80 5.38 -7.31 12.06
N ASP A 81 5.11 -6.67 10.92
CA ASP A 81 3.95 -7.03 10.10
C ASP A 81 4.24 -7.31 8.64
N ALA A 82 5.21 -6.64 8.05
CA ALA A 82 5.38 -6.63 6.59
C ALA A 82 5.56 -8.03 6.01
N GLU A 83 6.44 -8.83 6.59
CA GLU A 83 6.72 -10.15 6.06
C GLU A 83 5.47 -11.02 6.03
N ARG A 84 4.72 -11.03 7.14
CA ARG A 84 3.50 -11.81 7.26
C ARG A 84 2.45 -11.39 6.24
N LEU A 85 2.25 -10.08 6.09
CA LEU A 85 1.22 -9.56 5.18
C LEU A 85 1.60 -9.71 3.72
N ARG A 86 2.88 -9.52 3.37
CA ARG A 86 3.38 -9.76 2.02
C ARG A 86 3.27 -11.22 1.63
N LYS A 87 3.52 -12.11 2.57
CA LYS A 87 3.40 -13.55 2.33
C LYS A 87 2.00 -13.95 1.91
N LYS A 88 0.97 -13.33 2.49
CA LYS A 88 -0.42 -13.59 2.11
C LYS A 88 -0.69 -13.24 0.65
N VAL A 89 -0.18 -12.10 0.19
CA VAL A 89 -0.32 -11.70 -1.21
C VAL A 89 0.35 -12.72 -2.12
N MET A 90 1.57 -13.12 -1.76
CA MET A 90 2.33 -14.11 -2.54
C MET A 90 1.63 -15.46 -2.60
N GLU A 91 1.03 -15.90 -1.50
CA GLU A 91 0.33 -17.17 -1.49
C GLU A 91 -0.90 -17.19 -2.39
N LEU A 92 -1.61 -16.06 -2.47
CA LEU A 92 -2.84 -15.98 -3.25
C LEU A 92 -2.60 -15.66 -4.72
N PHE A 93 -1.60 -14.84 -5.02
CA PHE A 93 -1.43 -14.27 -6.35
C PHE A 93 -0.02 -14.42 -6.92
N ALA A 94 0.72 -15.43 -6.48
CA ALA A 94 2.10 -15.64 -6.92
C ALA A 94 2.22 -15.67 -8.44
N GLY A 95 3.20 -14.94 -8.96
CA GLY A 95 3.45 -14.90 -10.41
C GLY A 95 2.48 -14.05 -11.21
N LYS A 96 1.50 -13.41 -10.55
CA LYS A 96 0.45 -12.66 -11.21
C LYS A 96 0.55 -11.16 -10.99
N PHE A 97 1.58 -10.69 -10.29
CA PHE A 97 1.77 -9.26 -10.04
C PHE A 97 3.24 -8.91 -9.89
N VAL A 98 3.51 -7.62 -10.05
CA VAL A 98 4.80 -7.00 -9.73
C VAL A 98 4.50 -5.84 -8.79
N ALA A 99 5.27 -5.70 -7.73
CA ALA A 99 5.06 -4.63 -6.75
C ALA A 99 6.31 -3.80 -6.53
N PHE A 100 6.13 -2.49 -6.44
CA PHE A 100 7.18 -1.54 -6.09
C PHE A 100 6.73 -0.76 -4.87
N ARG A 101 7.64 -0.50 -3.96
CA ARG A 101 7.33 0.20 -2.70
C ARG A 101 8.14 1.48 -2.62
N THR A 102 7.46 2.56 -2.22
CA THR A 102 8.06 3.89 -2.13
C THR A 102 7.63 4.53 -0.82
N GLU A 103 8.55 5.16 -0.13
CA GLU A 103 8.24 5.94 1.06
C GLU A 103 8.20 7.40 0.66
N LEU A 104 7.13 8.08 1.05
CA LEU A 104 6.92 9.48 0.71
C LEU A 104 6.80 10.30 2.00
N ALA A 105 7.49 11.42 2.07
CA ALA A 105 7.33 12.36 3.17
C ALA A 105 6.30 13.40 2.75
N ILE A 106 5.30 13.64 3.60
CA ILE A 106 4.33 14.68 3.34
C ILE A 106 4.97 16.02 3.67
N ILE A 107 5.11 16.88 2.69
CA ILE A 107 5.72 18.19 2.86
C ILE A 107 4.68 19.23 3.24
N SER A 108 3.51 19.17 2.62
CA SER A 108 2.44 20.12 2.90
C SER A 108 1.09 19.55 2.49
N GLU A 109 0.08 19.98 3.21
CA GLU A 109 -1.31 19.68 2.87
C GLU A 109 -2.05 21.00 2.78
N HIS A 110 -2.99 21.07 1.88
CA HIS A 110 -3.73 22.33 1.63
C HIS A 110 -5.22 22.12 1.67
#